data_038497bf548859788a79f00fce70d68d
#
_entry.id   038497bf548859788a79f00fce70d68d
#
_cell.length_a   1.000
_cell.length_b   1.000
_cell.length_c   1.000
_cell.angle_alpha   90.00
_cell.angle_beta   90.00
_cell.angle_gamma   90.00
#
_symmetry.space_group_name_H-M   'P 1'
#
loop_
_entity.id
_entity.type
_entity.pdbx_description
1 polymer ?
#
loop_
_entity_poly.entity_id
_entity_poly.type
_entity_poly.pdbx_seq_one_letter_code
_entity_poly.pdbx_strand_id
1 'polypeptide(L)'
;TGDKEVHDIDKLDSGITVRGILEVMQDGYGFIRSANYLPGDNDVYVSPSQIRRFNLKTGDILEGNTRIKTQQEKFSALLYLSKVNNIDPMKIMHRKNFEDMTPVFPNERLSLECGKTSTAMRIMDLMSPIGKGQRGMIVSPPKAGKTTLLKQVALSVQKNNPEVHLLILLIDERPEEV
;
A
#
# COMPACT_ATOMS: atom_id res chain seq x y z
N THR A 1 33.13 7.72 -21.13
CA THR A 1 32.34 8.69 -20.33
C THR A 1 31.57 8.01 -19.19
N GLY A 2 31.28 6.69 -19.27
CA GLY A 2 30.51 5.95 -18.27
C GLY A 2 31.24 5.74 -16.92
N ASP A 3 32.55 5.53 -16.93
CA ASP A 3 33.30 5.17 -15.71
C ASP A 3 33.48 6.36 -14.72
N LYS A 4 33.43 7.59 -15.22
CA LYS A 4 33.54 8.79 -14.35
C LYS A 4 32.21 9.08 -13.61
N GLU A 5 31.07 8.81 -14.24
CA GLU A 5 29.75 9.04 -13.62
C GLU A 5 29.46 8.02 -12.50
N VAL A 6 29.90 6.78 -12.64
CA VAL A 6 29.76 5.73 -11.61
C VAL A 6 30.57 6.08 -10.37
N HIS A 7 31.82 6.57 -10.54
CA HIS A 7 32.69 6.94 -9.41
C HIS A 7 32.21 8.16 -8.61
N ASP A 8 31.46 9.08 -9.22
CA ASP A 8 30.91 10.24 -8.53
C ASP A 8 29.62 9.92 -7.75
N ILE A 9 28.84 8.93 -8.18
CA ILE A 9 27.65 8.44 -7.45
C ILE A 9 28.07 7.74 -6.17
N ASP A 10 29.12 6.90 -6.19
CA ASP A 10 29.61 6.19 -5.00
C ASP A 10 30.10 7.15 -3.90
N LYS A 11 30.62 8.32 -4.26
CA LYS A 11 31.03 9.35 -3.29
C LYS A 11 29.87 10.07 -2.60
N LEU A 12 28.68 10.03 -3.21
CA LEU A 12 27.47 10.67 -2.69
C LEU A 12 26.60 9.70 -1.90
N ASP A 13 26.85 8.40 -2.01
CA ASP A 13 26.09 7.37 -1.31
C ASP A 13 26.38 7.41 0.19
N SER A 14 25.33 7.51 1.00
CA SER A 14 25.44 7.43 2.46
C SER A 14 25.62 6.00 2.98
N GLY A 15 25.46 4.98 2.13
CA GLY A 15 25.41 3.57 2.52
C GLY A 15 24.13 3.16 3.26
N ILE A 16 23.17 4.09 3.42
CA ILE A 16 21.92 3.84 4.13
C ILE A 16 20.83 3.49 3.12
N THR A 17 20.36 2.25 3.18
CA THR A 17 19.21 1.79 2.42
C THR A 17 17.93 2.15 3.15
N VAL A 18 16.98 2.73 2.45
CA VAL A 18 15.65 3.07 2.96
C VAL A 18 14.58 2.30 2.21
N ARG A 19 13.52 1.94 2.94
CA ARG A 19 12.32 1.33 2.39
C ARG A 19 11.10 1.95 3.02
N GLY A 20 10.15 2.36 2.19
CA GLY A 20 8.90 2.96 2.67
C GLY A 20 7.94 3.23 1.54
N ILE A 21 6.81 3.85 1.87
CA ILE A 21 5.75 4.15 0.92
C ILE A 21 5.93 5.57 0.40
N LEU A 22 5.87 5.71 -0.92
CA LEU A 22 5.92 7.01 -1.59
C LEU A 22 4.61 7.76 -1.43
N GLU A 23 4.70 9.02 -1.03
CA GLU A 23 3.65 10.02 -1.19
C GLU A 23 4.14 11.10 -2.15
N VAL A 24 3.44 11.27 -3.27
CA VAL A 24 3.75 12.31 -4.27
C VAL A 24 2.94 13.55 -3.94
N MET A 25 3.62 14.68 -3.81
CA MET A 25 3.02 15.98 -3.52
C MET A 25 2.51 16.66 -4.81
N GLN A 26 1.62 17.64 -4.67
CA GLN A 26 1.04 18.38 -5.81
C GLN A 26 2.09 19.06 -6.71
N ASP A 27 3.20 19.48 -6.11
CA ASP A 27 4.33 20.11 -6.82
C ASP A 27 5.21 19.11 -7.59
N GLY A 28 4.87 17.81 -7.55
CA GLY A 28 5.53 16.77 -8.33
C GLY A 28 6.77 16.15 -7.70
N TYR A 29 7.22 16.60 -6.53
CA TYR A 29 8.20 15.87 -5.70
C TYR A 29 7.47 14.92 -4.74
N GLY A 30 8.20 14.08 -4.03
CA GLY A 30 7.59 13.16 -3.08
C GLY A 30 8.44 12.87 -1.86
N PHE A 31 7.86 12.12 -0.91
CA PHE A 31 8.54 11.60 0.26
C PHE A 31 8.31 10.11 0.41
N ILE A 32 9.36 9.37 0.75
CA ILE A 32 9.23 8.02 1.27
C ILE A 32 8.88 8.16 2.75
N ARG A 33 7.67 7.75 3.13
CA ARG A 33 7.20 7.75 4.51
C ARG A 33 7.80 6.57 5.26
N SER A 34 8.47 6.85 6.36
CA SER A 34 9.19 5.83 7.14
C SER A 34 8.33 5.21 8.26
N ALA A 35 7.29 5.92 8.74
CA ALA A 35 6.46 5.48 9.84
C ALA A 35 4.97 5.79 9.62
N ASN A 36 4.13 4.78 9.75
CA ASN A 36 2.65 4.90 9.81
C ASN A 36 2.00 5.77 8.73
N TYR A 37 2.58 5.86 7.54
CA TYR A 37 2.07 6.65 6.40
C TYR A 37 1.95 8.17 6.65
N LEU A 38 2.32 8.64 7.82
CA LEU A 38 2.26 10.05 8.21
C LEU A 38 3.60 10.75 8.01
N PRO A 39 3.60 12.08 7.80
CA PRO A 39 4.81 12.87 7.76
C PRO A 39 5.65 12.71 9.04
N GLY A 40 6.96 12.46 8.87
CA GLY A 40 7.91 12.26 9.97
C GLY A 40 9.27 12.87 9.67
N ASP A 41 10.10 13.01 10.71
CA ASP A 41 11.43 13.62 10.59
C ASP A 41 12.43 12.73 9.82
N ASN A 42 12.15 11.43 9.72
CA ASN A 42 12.97 10.46 8.99
C ASN A 42 12.51 10.22 7.56
N ASP A 43 11.61 11.04 7.04
CA ASP A 43 11.15 10.93 5.67
C ASP A 43 12.27 11.23 4.69
N VAL A 44 12.25 10.54 3.55
CA VAL A 44 13.26 10.69 2.51
C VAL A 44 12.68 11.36 1.29
N TYR A 45 13.29 12.47 0.89
CA TYR A 45 12.87 13.23 -0.28
C TYR A 45 13.15 12.47 -1.58
N VAL A 46 12.17 12.48 -2.49
CA VAL A 46 12.25 11.92 -3.83
C VAL A 46 12.06 13.02 -4.86
N SER A 47 13.00 13.16 -5.77
CA SER A 47 13.01 14.24 -6.75
C SER A 47 11.92 14.07 -7.83
N PRO A 48 11.41 15.17 -8.41
CA PRO A 48 10.46 15.09 -9.53
C PRO A 48 11.01 14.36 -10.76
N SER A 49 12.33 14.43 -10.96
CA SER A 49 12.99 13.73 -12.06
C SER A 49 12.93 12.21 -11.91
N GLN A 50 13.14 11.70 -10.69
CA GLN A 50 13.01 10.27 -10.38
C GLN A 50 11.56 9.80 -10.51
N ILE A 51 10.59 10.58 -9.98
CA ILE A 51 9.17 10.27 -10.07
C ILE A 51 8.74 10.15 -11.54
N ARG A 52 9.09 11.11 -12.38
CA ARG A 52 8.76 11.07 -13.80
C ARG A 52 9.49 9.96 -14.55
N ARG A 53 10.79 9.77 -14.29
CA ARG A 53 11.61 8.78 -14.98
C ARG A 53 11.09 7.37 -14.79
N PHE A 54 10.71 6.99 -13.57
CA PHE A 54 10.27 5.64 -13.22
C PHE A 54 8.74 5.51 -13.13
N ASN A 55 7.98 6.54 -13.55
CA ASN A 55 6.52 6.55 -13.47
C ASN A 55 6.01 6.15 -12.07
N LEU A 56 6.62 6.76 -11.03
CA LEU A 56 6.29 6.48 -9.63
C LEU A 56 4.96 7.13 -9.26
N LYS A 57 4.21 6.47 -8.37
CA LYS A 57 2.90 6.92 -7.91
C LYS A 57 2.79 6.85 -6.39
N THR A 58 1.94 7.68 -5.82
CA THR A 58 1.57 7.58 -4.41
C THR A 58 1.09 6.15 -4.10
N GLY A 59 1.62 5.57 -3.03
CA GLY A 59 1.35 4.20 -2.63
C GLY A 59 2.40 3.18 -3.09
N ASP A 60 3.35 3.55 -3.97
CA ASP A 60 4.45 2.66 -4.35
C ASP A 60 5.38 2.44 -3.16
N ILE A 61 5.78 1.19 -2.95
CA ILE A 61 6.82 0.83 -1.99
C ILE A 61 8.16 0.99 -2.68
N LEU A 62 8.95 1.97 -2.24
CA LEU A 62 10.28 2.24 -2.76
C LEU A 62 11.36 1.65 -1.86
N GLU A 63 12.41 1.11 -2.48
CA GLU A 63 13.63 0.67 -1.82
C GLU A 63 14.83 1.25 -2.57
N GLY A 64 15.74 1.90 -1.86
CA GLY A 64 16.91 2.53 -2.48
C GLY A 64 17.84 3.14 -1.45
N ASN A 65 18.95 3.70 -1.90
CA ASN A 65 19.94 4.32 -1.05
C ASN A 65 19.77 5.84 -1.00
N THR A 66 20.07 6.41 0.17
CA THR A 66 20.04 7.85 0.38
C THR A 66 21.37 8.50 0.05
N ARG A 67 21.33 9.76 -0.34
CA ARG A 67 22.49 10.62 -0.47
C ARG A 67 22.98 11.06 0.91
N ILE A 68 24.30 11.29 1.04
CA ILE A 68 24.88 11.96 2.21
C ILE A 68 24.17 13.30 2.40
N LYS A 69 23.62 13.51 3.60
CA LYS A 69 22.88 14.72 3.97
C LYS A 69 23.84 15.89 4.19
N THR A 70 23.56 17.03 3.59
CA THR A 70 24.27 18.28 3.90
C THR A 70 23.67 18.95 5.14
N GLN A 71 24.48 19.79 5.83
CA GLN A 71 24.04 20.43 7.08
C GLN A 71 22.81 21.35 6.94
N GLN A 72 22.51 21.80 5.71
CA GLN A 72 21.39 22.70 5.43
C GLN A 72 20.09 21.96 5.04
N GLU A 73 20.15 20.66 4.79
CA GLU A 73 18.98 19.87 4.37
C GLU A 73 18.22 19.34 5.57
N LYS A 74 16.90 19.56 5.58
CA LYS A 74 16.01 19.02 6.63
C LYS A 74 15.83 17.49 6.47
N PHE A 75 15.67 17.02 5.25
CA PHE A 75 15.42 15.60 4.93
C PHE A 75 16.59 15.01 4.14
N SER A 76 16.82 13.71 4.31
CA SER A 76 17.70 12.97 3.41
C SER A 76 17.05 12.86 2.02
N ALA A 77 17.84 12.78 0.96
CA ALA A 77 17.33 12.63 -0.39
C ALA A 77 17.67 11.24 -0.94
N LEU A 78 16.74 10.66 -1.72
CA LEU A 78 16.97 9.40 -2.41
C LEU A 78 18.02 9.62 -3.51
N LEU A 79 19.14 8.88 -3.42
CA LEU A 79 20.21 8.93 -4.42
C LEU A 79 19.84 8.09 -5.64
N TYR A 80 19.56 6.82 -5.44
CA TYR A 80 19.10 5.90 -6.48
C TYR A 80 18.07 4.90 -5.95
N LEU A 81 17.28 4.39 -6.87
CA LEU A 81 16.18 3.49 -6.63
C LEU A 81 16.59 2.06 -6.98
N SER A 82 16.52 1.15 -6.02
CA SER A 82 16.86 -0.26 -6.19
C SER A 82 15.65 -1.10 -6.60
N LYS A 83 14.50 -0.86 -5.93
CA LYS A 83 13.26 -1.59 -6.21
C LYS A 83 12.04 -0.68 -6.06
N VAL A 84 10.98 -1.01 -6.81
CA VAL A 84 9.64 -0.46 -6.67
C VAL A 84 8.66 -1.62 -6.57
N ASN A 85 7.90 -1.70 -5.47
CA ASN A 85 6.97 -2.81 -5.21
C ASN A 85 7.67 -4.20 -5.29
N ASN A 86 8.93 -4.28 -4.83
CA ASN A 86 9.82 -5.45 -4.90
C ASN A 86 10.22 -5.88 -6.33
N ILE A 87 10.00 -5.04 -7.33
CA ILE A 87 10.29 -5.27 -8.75
C ILE A 87 11.37 -4.28 -9.20
N ASP A 88 12.15 -4.65 -10.20
CA ASP A 88 13.11 -3.76 -10.86
C ASP A 88 12.42 -2.50 -11.40
N PRO A 89 12.94 -1.29 -11.09
CA PRO A 89 12.34 -0.02 -11.53
C PRO A 89 12.15 0.08 -13.05
N MET A 90 13.03 -0.53 -13.83
CA MET A 90 12.94 -0.50 -15.30
C MET A 90 11.71 -1.24 -15.82
N LYS A 91 11.26 -2.28 -15.14
CA LYS A 91 10.06 -3.04 -15.51
C LYS A 91 8.77 -2.29 -15.22
N ILE A 92 8.81 -1.37 -14.24
CA ILE A 92 7.63 -0.59 -13.80
C ILE A 92 7.37 0.65 -14.66
N MET A 93 8.37 1.15 -15.36
CA MET A 93 8.24 2.34 -16.20
C MET A 93 7.07 2.26 -17.21
N HIS A 94 6.76 1.05 -17.69
CA HIS A 94 5.72 0.79 -18.70
C HIS A 94 4.42 0.25 -18.12
N ARG A 95 4.22 0.34 -16.79
CA ARG A 95 2.95 -0.12 -16.19
C ARG A 95 1.77 0.73 -16.67
N LYS A 96 0.64 0.07 -16.91
CA LYS A 96 -0.62 0.73 -17.20
C LYS A 96 -1.12 1.48 -15.95
N ASN A 97 -1.83 2.57 -16.15
CA ASN A 97 -2.57 3.20 -15.07
C ASN A 97 -3.77 2.33 -14.67
N PHE A 98 -4.21 2.48 -13.43
CA PHE A 98 -5.36 1.72 -12.93
C PHE A 98 -6.62 1.99 -13.76
N GLU A 99 -6.80 3.25 -14.17
CA GLU A 99 -7.95 3.71 -14.95
C GLU A 99 -7.98 3.12 -16.36
N ASP A 100 -6.80 2.74 -16.90
CA ASP A 100 -6.66 2.16 -18.24
C ASP A 100 -6.79 0.63 -18.25
N MET A 101 -6.99 0.02 -17.07
CA MET A 101 -7.15 -1.43 -16.96
C MET A 101 -8.60 -1.85 -17.22
N THR A 102 -8.77 -2.98 -17.91
CA THR A 102 -10.09 -3.56 -18.14
C THR A 102 -10.68 -4.06 -16.82
N PRO A 103 -11.87 -3.60 -16.41
CA PRO A 103 -12.53 -4.12 -15.22
C PRO A 103 -12.94 -5.58 -15.41
N VAL A 104 -12.61 -6.40 -14.43
CA VAL A 104 -12.98 -7.82 -14.40
C VAL A 104 -13.94 -8.05 -13.23
N PHE A 105 -15.06 -8.73 -13.47
CA PHE A 105 -15.97 -9.13 -12.40
C PHE A 105 -15.27 -10.14 -11.47
N PRO A 106 -15.56 -10.11 -10.15
CA PRO A 106 -15.04 -11.08 -9.22
C PRO A 106 -15.44 -12.51 -9.61
N ASN A 107 -14.48 -13.35 -9.95
CA ASN A 107 -14.69 -14.75 -10.34
C ASN A 107 -14.13 -15.74 -9.32
N GLU A 108 -13.41 -15.26 -8.32
CA GLU A 108 -12.85 -16.04 -7.22
C GLU A 108 -13.54 -15.68 -5.91
N ARG A 109 -14.27 -16.66 -5.34
CA ARG A 109 -15.09 -16.44 -4.15
C ARG A 109 -14.26 -16.46 -2.88
N LEU A 110 -14.57 -15.57 -1.94
CA LEU A 110 -14.14 -15.65 -0.56
C LEU A 110 -15.09 -16.56 0.23
N SER A 111 -14.61 -17.66 0.77
CA SER A 111 -15.42 -18.53 1.63
C SER A 111 -15.46 -17.95 3.05
N LEU A 112 -16.67 -17.69 3.54
CA LEU A 112 -16.89 -17.10 4.87
C LEU A 112 -17.34 -18.14 5.91
N GLU A 113 -17.91 -19.27 5.51
CA GLU A 113 -18.36 -20.30 6.45
C GLU A 113 -17.19 -20.92 7.22
N CYS A 114 -17.17 -20.73 8.54
CA CYS A 114 -16.15 -21.23 9.46
C CYS A 114 -16.72 -22.30 10.41
N GLY A 115 -17.30 -23.37 9.87
CA GLY A 115 -17.85 -24.50 10.63
C GLY A 115 -19.30 -24.29 11.09
N LYS A 116 -19.81 -25.24 11.91
CA LYS A 116 -21.24 -25.38 12.22
C LYS A 116 -21.88 -24.22 12.98
N THR A 117 -21.10 -23.34 13.60
CA THR A 117 -21.62 -22.29 14.51
C THR A 117 -21.80 -20.93 13.82
N SER A 118 -21.40 -20.80 12.58
CA SER A 118 -21.41 -19.50 11.87
C SER A 118 -22.62 -19.38 10.95
N THR A 119 -23.84 -19.34 11.50
CA THR A 119 -25.08 -19.21 10.71
C THR A 119 -25.10 -17.97 9.83
N ALA A 120 -24.66 -16.80 10.35
CA ALA A 120 -24.63 -15.55 9.62
C ALA A 120 -23.68 -15.63 8.39
N MET A 121 -22.48 -16.19 8.56
CA MET A 121 -21.52 -16.37 7.48
C MET A 121 -22.01 -17.34 6.42
N ARG A 122 -22.70 -18.41 6.84
CA ARG A 122 -23.33 -19.35 5.92
C ARG A 122 -24.46 -18.70 5.10
N ILE A 123 -25.28 -17.85 5.75
CA ILE A 123 -26.33 -17.09 5.05
C ILE A 123 -25.69 -16.14 4.04
N MET A 124 -24.62 -15.41 4.41
CA MET A 124 -23.91 -14.55 3.47
C MET A 124 -23.34 -15.33 2.29
N ASP A 125 -22.73 -16.47 2.55
CA ASP A 125 -22.17 -17.32 1.49
C ASP A 125 -23.23 -17.83 0.51
N LEU A 126 -24.46 -18.06 0.97
CA LEU A 126 -25.55 -18.55 0.14
C LEU A 126 -26.31 -17.44 -0.59
N MET A 127 -26.56 -16.32 0.09
CA MET A 127 -27.46 -15.26 -0.41
C MET A 127 -26.72 -14.08 -1.03
N SER A 128 -25.51 -13.78 -0.54
CA SER A 128 -24.71 -12.63 -0.95
C SER A 128 -23.22 -12.98 -0.96
N PRO A 129 -22.79 -13.92 -1.80
CA PRO A 129 -21.40 -14.35 -1.87
C PRO A 129 -20.49 -13.17 -2.22
N ILE A 130 -19.34 -13.12 -1.59
CA ILE A 130 -18.33 -12.06 -1.81
C ILE A 130 -17.15 -12.67 -2.56
N GLY A 131 -16.72 -12.00 -3.63
CA GLY A 131 -15.53 -12.38 -4.39
C GLY A 131 -14.33 -11.46 -4.14
N LYS A 132 -13.14 -11.93 -4.44
CA LYS A 132 -11.91 -11.15 -4.38
C LYS A 132 -12.01 -9.95 -5.32
N GLY A 133 -11.72 -8.75 -4.80
CA GLY A 133 -11.85 -7.48 -5.54
C GLY A 133 -13.26 -6.88 -5.56
N GLN A 134 -14.27 -7.54 -4.96
CA GLN A 134 -15.63 -7.03 -4.91
C GLN A 134 -15.74 -5.85 -3.92
N ARG A 135 -16.54 -4.86 -4.29
CA ARG A 135 -16.99 -3.79 -3.40
C ARG A 135 -18.36 -4.15 -2.85
N GLY A 136 -18.48 -4.22 -1.53
CA GLY A 136 -19.73 -4.51 -0.84
C GLY A 136 -20.05 -3.42 0.19
N MET A 137 -21.34 -3.20 0.44
CA MET A 137 -21.82 -2.28 1.46
C MET A 137 -22.83 -3.01 2.35
N ILE A 138 -22.65 -2.89 3.68
CA ILE A 138 -23.61 -3.40 4.67
C ILE A 138 -24.42 -2.22 5.19
N VAL A 139 -25.70 -2.19 4.89
CA VAL A 139 -26.63 -1.18 5.35
C VAL A 139 -27.58 -1.82 6.37
N SER A 140 -27.66 -1.21 7.55
CA SER A 140 -28.54 -1.71 8.62
C SER A 140 -28.99 -0.56 9.54
N PRO A 141 -30.16 -0.69 10.19
CA PRO A 141 -30.55 0.21 11.27
C PRO A 141 -29.53 0.22 12.40
N PRO A 142 -29.52 1.28 13.25
CA PRO A 142 -28.72 1.27 14.47
C PRO A 142 -29.02 0.04 15.34
N LYS A 143 -27.99 -0.49 16.02
CA LYS A 143 -28.07 -1.64 16.94
C LYS A 143 -28.53 -2.97 16.30
N ALA A 144 -28.44 -3.10 14.98
CA ALA A 144 -28.80 -4.33 14.26
C ALA A 144 -27.65 -5.36 14.14
N GLY A 145 -26.51 -5.12 14.78
CA GLY A 145 -25.37 -6.04 14.76
C GLY A 145 -24.42 -5.87 13.58
N LYS A 146 -24.41 -4.69 12.90
CA LYS A 146 -23.52 -4.39 11.77
C LYS A 146 -22.06 -4.68 12.09
N THR A 147 -21.54 -4.13 13.20
CA THR A 147 -20.14 -4.30 13.62
C THR A 147 -19.82 -5.76 13.97
N THR A 148 -20.77 -6.46 14.62
CA THR A 148 -20.62 -7.89 14.89
C THR A 148 -20.50 -8.70 13.61
N LEU A 149 -21.31 -8.38 12.60
CA LEU A 149 -21.25 -9.05 11.30
C LEU A 149 -19.91 -8.77 10.60
N LEU A 150 -19.44 -7.52 10.59
CA LEU A 150 -18.14 -7.15 10.02
C LEU A 150 -16.97 -7.86 10.72
N LYS A 151 -16.99 -7.95 12.07
CA LYS A 151 -15.99 -8.71 12.84
C LYS A 151 -15.99 -10.19 12.44
N GLN A 152 -17.17 -10.81 12.26
CA GLN A 152 -17.26 -12.20 11.81
C GLN A 152 -16.75 -12.38 10.38
N VAL A 153 -17.04 -11.46 9.46
CA VAL A 153 -16.48 -11.49 8.09
C VAL A 153 -14.95 -11.41 8.14
N ALA A 154 -14.37 -10.47 8.90
CA ALA A 154 -12.93 -10.30 9.02
C ALA A 154 -12.25 -11.58 9.56
N LEU A 155 -12.78 -12.16 10.63
CA LEU A 155 -12.27 -13.41 11.21
C LEU A 155 -12.39 -14.59 10.23
N SER A 156 -13.49 -14.65 9.47
CA SER A 156 -13.71 -15.70 8.48
C SER A 156 -12.74 -15.59 7.30
N VAL A 157 -12.51 -14.37 6.80
CA VAL A 157 -11.54 -14.12 5.74
C VAL A 157 -10.14 -14.50 6.20
N GLN A 158 -9.72 -14.06 7.39
CA GLN A 158 -8.41 -14.39 7.95
C GLN A 158 -8.19 -15.91 8.10
N LYS A 159 -9.24 -16.64 8.49
CA LYS A 159 -9.16 -18.08 8.71
C LYS A 159 -9.17 -18.91 7.43
N ASN A 160 -10.05 -18.57 6.50
CA ASN A 160 -10.30 -19.38 5.30
C ASN A 160 -9.47 -18.94 4.08
N ASN A 161 -8.93 -17.70 4.10
CA ASN A 161 -8.20 -17.12 2.99
C ASN A 161 -6.89 -16.48 3.50
N PRO A 162 -5.93 -17.27 3.97
CA PRO A 162 -4.70 -16.78 4.62
C PRO A 162 -3.80 -15.97 3.68
N GLU A 163 -3.99 -16.08 2.38
CA GLU A 163 -3.29 -15.30 1.36
C GLU A 163 -3.80 -13.85 1.25
N VAL A 164 -4.97 -13.54 1.82
CA VAL A 164 -5.60 -12.22 1.76
C VAL A 164 -5.02 -11.32 2.85
N HIS A 165 -4.49 -10.17 2.44
CA HIS A 165 -4.06 -9.13 3.39
C HIS A 165 -5.28 -8.33 3.85
N LEU A 166 -5.63 -8.46 5.13
CA LEU A 166 -6.79 -7.80 5.73
C LEU A 166 -6.38 -6.43 6.29
N LEU A 167 -7.01 -5.37 5.81
CA LEU A 167 -6.90 -4.01 6.34
C LEU A 167 -8.24 -3.57 6.93
N ILE A 168 -8.23 -3.11 8.18
CA ILE A 168 -9.43 -2.59 8.86
C ILE A 168 -9.23 -1.11 9.10
N LEU A 169 -10.07 -0.27 8.48
CA LEU A 169 -10.10 1.16 8.68
C LEU A 169 -11.34 1.53 9.51
N LEU A 170 -11.11 2.07 10.71
CA LEU A 170 -12.17 2.50 11.62
C LEU A 170 -12.22 4.03 11.59
N ILE A 171 -13.38 4.58 11.22
CA ILE A 171 -13.60 6.03 11.16
C ILE A 171 -14.79 6.35 12.06
N ASP A 172 -14.57 7.17 13.09
CA ASP A 172 -15.60 7.62 14.02
C ASP A 172 -16.39 6.47 14.69
N GLU A 173 -15.68 5.36 14.95
CA GLU A 173 -16.25 4.22 15.66
C GLU A 173 -16.15 4.42 17.18
N ARG A 174 -17.03 3.74 17.93
CA ARG A 174 -17.05 3.85 19.39
C ARG A 174 -15.83 3.15 20.00
N PRO A 175 -15.26 3.67 21.12
CA PRO A 175 -14.10 3.08 21.78
C PRO A 175 -14.29 1.59 22.13
N GLU A 176 -15.51 1.17 22.48
CA GLU A 176 -15.84 -0.21 22.80
C GLU A 176 -15.88 -1.14 21.57
N GLU A 177 -15.86 -0.58 20.37
CA GLU A 177 -15.87 -1.34 19.10
C GLU A 177 -14.46 -1.49 18.49
N VAL A 178 -13.52 -0.66 18.94
CA VAL A 178 -12.10 -0.67 18.57
C VAL A 178 -11.35 -1.67 19.45
#